data_05316f01a39965809e3cd46cd938a956
#
_entry.id   05316f01a39965809e3cd46cd938a956
#
_cell.length_a   1.000
_cell.length_b   1.000
_cell.length_c   1.000
_cell.angle_alpha   90.00
_cell.angle_beta   90.00
_cell.angle_gamma   90.00
#
_symmetry.space_group_name_H-M   'P 1'
#
loop_
_entity.id
_entity.type
_entity.pdbx_description
1 polymer ?
#
loop_
_entity_poly.entity_id
_entity_poly.type
_entity_poly.pdbx_seq_one_letter_code
_entity_poly.pdbx_strand_id
1 'polypeptide(L)'
;MKLFEGGAMPGVGPIHIDEIKPTLSVLEKKLEIDLINNVLGSVGKKEFSGDIDVALQIKPDDIPAFVDKLKMMPEILDMAKSSVIMTKVKIENFDQSKTTSKPRTGYVQIDFMPGDPGWMKTYYHSPSDTESKYKGVFRNIMIATICAVYQRNDSEETIDDGRPVESERWMWSPTDGLVRIKRTPVAKKNGEGYTKKNNNEIVQEPIKTADAIAKALGLDSAEDLNSYESLKAAIEKNYEPAMVQKILDGFAKNGQVQDIGVPDDLKTEELDRIQELAGMSLNSVRMIC
;
A
#
# COMPACT_ATOMS: atom_id res chain seq x y z
N MET A 1 7.53 3.20 -11.28
CA MET A 1 7.80 1.91 -10.65
C MET A 1 6.59 1.04 -10.95
N LYS A 2 6.70 0.04 -11.81
CA LYS A 2 5.56 -0.86 -12.11
C LYS A 2 5.28 -1.68 -10.86
N LEU A 3 4.11 -1.53 -10.28
CA LEU A 3 3.56 -2.47 -9.32
C LEU A 3 3.24 -3.75 -10.11
N PHE A 4 4.15 -4.73 -10.04
CA PHE A 4 3.89 -6.05 -10.60
C PHE A 4 2.86 -6.74 -9.70
N GLU A 5 1.68 -7.02 -10.22
CA GLU A 5 0.73 -7.92 -9.58
C GLU A 5 1.36 -9.32 -9.48
N GLY A 6 1.72 -9.70 -8.26
CA GLY A 6 2.14 -11.05 -7.91
C GLY A 6 3.52 -11.43 -8.44
N GLY A 7 4.54 -11.38 -7.57
CA GLY A 7 5.86 -11.95 -7.78
C GLY A 7 6.77 -11.15 -8.70
N ALA A 8 7.45 -10.13 -8.15
CA ALA A 8 8.49 -9.37 -8.88
C ALA A 8 9.74 -10.22 -9.17
N MET A 9 9.93 -11.33 -8.45
CA MET A 9 11.11 -12.19 -8.59
C MET A 9 10.94 -13.20 -9.75
N PRO A 10 12.00 -13.45 -10.54
CA PRO A 10 11.93 -14.42 -11.62
C PRO A 10 11.69 -15.85 -11.14
N GLY A 11 10.80 -16.56 -11.83
CA GLY A 11 10.55 -17.99 -11.61
C GLY A 11 9.80 -18.32 -10.31
N VAL A 12 9.06 -17.37 -9.76
CA VAL A 12 8.04 -17.59 -8.74
C VAL A 12 6.67 -17.76 -9.40
N GLY A 13 5.73 -18.36 -8.69
CA GLY A 13 4.36 -18.55 -9.13
C GLY A 13 3.40 -18.49 -7.94
N PRO A 14 2.08 -18.54 -8.18
CA PRO A 14 1.09 -18.49 -7.12
C PRO A 14 1.15 -19.73 -6.23
N ILE A 15 0.81 -19.52 -4.95
CA ILE A 15 0.70 -20.55 -3.92
C ILE A 15 -0.78 -20.83 -3.63
N HIS A 16 -1.14 -22.12 -3.45
CA HIS A 16 -2.48 -22.52 -3.05
C HIS A 16 -2.67 -22.33 -1.54
N ILE A 17 -3.90 -22.05 -1.11
CA ILE A 17 -4.23 -21.75 0.29
C ILE A 17 -3.76 -22.85 1.27
N ASP A 18 -3.89 -24.13 0.90
CA ASP A 18 -3.45 -25.26 1.75
C ASP A 18 -1.92 -25.36 1.89
N GLU A 19 -1.16 -24.74 1.01
CA GLU A 19 0.31 -24.77 0.98
C GLU A 19 0.93 -23.61 1.76
N ILE A 20 0.16 -22.55 2.06
CA ILE A 20 0.65 -21.35 2.75
C ILE A 20 1.15 -21.71 4.16
N LYS A 21 0.28 -22.30 4.98
CA LYS A 21 0.63 -22.65 6.35
C LYS A 21 1.82 -23.63 6.45
N PRO A 22 1.87 -24.75 5.68
CA PRO A 22 3.05 -25.61 5.67
C PRO A 22 4.34 -24.88 5.31
N THR A 23 4.32 -24.05 4.25
CA THR A 23 5.49 -23.29 3.80
C THR A 23 5.97 -22.30 4.87
N LEU A 24 5.08 -21.53 5.47
CA LEU A 24 5.43 -20.60 6.54
C LEU A 24 5.91 -21.32 7.81
N SER A 25 5.31 -22.47 8.17
CA SER A 25 5.71 -23.23 9.36
C SER A 25 7.17 -23.72 9.32
N VAL A 26 7.67 -24.10 8.14
CA VAL A 26 9.08 -24.47 7.97
C VAL A 26 9.99 -23.27 8.25
N LEU A 27 9.63 -22.09 7.74
CA LEU A 27 10.40 -20.87 7.97
C LEU A 27 10.30 -20.39 9.43
N GLU A 28 9.09 -20.40 10.03
CA GLU A 28 8.89 -20.03 11.44
C GLU A 28 9.80 -20.84 12.37
N LYS A 29 9.81 -22.17 12.20
CA LYS A 29 10.61 -23.06 13.02
C LYS A 29 12.11 -22.74 12.93
N LYS A 30 12.61 -22.37 11.76
CA LYS A 30 14.04 -22.07 11.54
C LYS A 30 14.42 -20.67 11.94
N LEU A 31 13.52 -19.71 11.73
CA LEU A 31 13.75 -18.31 12.06
C LEU A 31 13.45 -17.99 13.52
N GLU A 32 12.62 -18.82 14.18
CA GLU A 32 12.13 -18.61 15.56
C GLU A 32 11.32 -17.33 15.70
N ILE A 33 10.51 -17.03 14.67
CA ILE A 33 9.63 -15.86 14.61
C ILE A 33 8.24 -16.27 14.13
N ASP A 34 7.21 -15.57 14.60
CA ASP A 34 5.83 -15.78 14.18
C ASP A 34 5.59 -15.18 12.78
N LEU A 35 5.39 -16.02 11.78
CA LEU A 35 5.08 -15.62 10.41
C LEU A 35 3.61 -15.82 10.08
N ILE A 36 3.03 -16.96 10.48
CA ILE A 36 1.67 -17.35 10.14
C ILE A 36 0.66 -16.33 10.66
N ASN A 37 0.80 -15.92 11.92
CA ASN A 37 -0.08 -14.91 12.49
C ASN A 37 0.23 -13.48 11.99
N ASN A 38 1.34 -13.27 11.30
CA ASN A 38 1.75 -11.95 10.80
C ASN A 38 1.60 -11.80 9.29
N VAL A 39 0.85 -12.69 8.64
CA VAL A 39 0.47 -12.57 7.23
C VAL A 39 -0.39 -11.33 7.03
N LEU A 40 -0.16 -10.62 5.91
CA LEU A 40 -0.79 -9.35 5.57
C LEU A 40 -1.67 -9.45 4.31
N GLY A 41 -2.48 -8.44 4.10
CA GLY A 41 -3.20 -8.23 2.86
C GLY A 41 -4.25 -9.30 2.55
N SER A 42 -4.24 -9.78 1.30
CA SER A 42 -5.21 -10.74 0.78
C SER A 42 -4.72 -12.19 0.80
N VAL A 43 -3.57 -12.46 1.40
CA VAL A 43 -2.98 -13.81 1.47
C VAL A 43 -3.93 -14.78 2.17
N GLY A 44 -4.21 -15.92 1.53
CA GLY A 44 -5.09 -16.95 2.08
C GLY A 44 -6.58 -16.61 2.08
N LYS A 45 -7.00 -15.46 1.53
CA LYS A 45 -8.43 -15.10 1.37
C LYS A 45 -9.05 -15.69 0.10
N LYS A 46 -8.23 -16.06 -0.86
CA LYS A 46 -8.59 -16.74 -2.10
C LYS A 46 -7.89 -18.08 -2.18
N GLU A 47 -8.36 -18.94 -3.09
CA GLU A 47 -7.76 -20.25 -3.35
C GLU A 47 -6.27 -20.14 -3.68
N PHE A 48 -5.87 -19.10 -4.44
CA PHE A 48 -4.47 -18.83 -4.77
C PHE A 48 -4.07 -17.40 -4.41
N SER A 49 -2.89 -17.28 -3.83
CA SER A 49 -2.19 -16.00 -3.59
C SER A 49 -1.00 -15.89 -4.53
N GLY A 50 -0.75 -14.68 -5.07
CA GLY A 50 0.37 -14.43 -5.99
C GLY A 50 1.72 -14.43 -5.29
N ASP A 51 1.73 -13.93 -4.07
CA ASP A 51 2.85 -13.77 -3.15
C ASP A 51 2.35 -13.87 -1.71
N ILE A 52 3.26 -13.84 -0.74
CA ILE A 52 2.95 -13.82 0.68
C ILE A 52 3.63 -12.61 1.31
N ASP A 53 2.85 -11.63 1.73
CA ASP A 53 3.33 -10.52 2.55
C ASP A 53 3.29 -10.88 4.02
N VAL A 54 4.38 -10.66 4.75
CA VAL A 54 4.48 -10.95 6.18
C VAL A 54 5.08 -9.76 6.93
N ALA A 55 4.39 -9.30 7.97
CA ALA A 55 4.94 -8.29 8.87
C ALA A 55 6.05 -8.89 9.73
N LEU A 56 7.18 -8.20 9.78
CA LEU A 56 8.36 -8.63 10.52
C LEU A 56 8.66 -7.65 11.65
N GLN A 57 8.38 -8.06 12.89
CA GLN A 57 8.74 -7.26 14.07
C GLN A 57 10.23 -7.36 14.36
N ILE A 58 11.02 -6.53 13.73
CA ILE A 58 12.47 -6.51 13.85
C ILE A 58 12.97 -5.07 13.95
N LYS A 59 14.01 -4.85 14.75
CA LYS A 59 14.68 -3.55 14.82
C LYS A 59 15.52 -3.31 13.56
N PRO A 60 15.67 -2.07 13.08
CA PRO A 60 16.49 -1.76 11.92
C PRO A 60 17.92 -2.32 12.00
N ASP A 61 18.54 -2.28 13.17
CA ASP A 61 19.90 -2.76 13.40
C ASP A 61 20.02 -4.29 13.30
N ASP A 62 18.94 -5.04 13.52
CA ASP A 62 18.91 -6.50 13.46
C ASP A 62 18.62 -7.02 12.03
N ILE A 63 18.20 -6.14 11.11
CA ILE A 63 17.87 -6.53 9.72
C ILE A 63 19.07 -7.20 9.00
N PRO A 64 20.31 -6.73 9.10
CA PRO A 64 21.44 -7.40 8.46
C PRO A 64 21.63 -8.85 8.93
N ALA A 65 21.54 -9.10 10.23
CA ALA A 65 21.67 -10.44 10.79
C ALA A 65 20.51 -11.35 10.34
N PHE A 66 19.29 -10.83 10.27
CA PHE A 66 18.13 -11.55 9.72
C PHE A 66 18.33 -11.92 8.25
N VAL A 67 18.79 -11.00 7.44
CA VAL A 67 19.13 -11.25 6.02
C VAL A 67 20.20 -12.34 5.88
N ASP A 68 21.23 -12.32 6.70
CA ASP A 68 22.28 -13.35 6.66
C ASP A 68 21.74 -14.72 7.10
N LYS A 69 20.83 -14.77 8.08
CA LYS A 69 20.13 -16.00 8.48
C LYS A 69 19.30 -16.55 7.31
N LEU A 70 18.56 -15.70 6.58
CA LEU A 70 17.80 -16.11 5.39
C LEU A 70 18.70 -16.71 4.30
N LYS A 71 19.85 -16.12 4.01
CA LYS A 71 20.82 -16.63 2.99
C LYS A 71 21.33 -18.03 3.29
N MET A 72 21.38 -18.42 4.56
CA MET A 72 21.85 -19.74 4.98
C MET A 72 20.78 -20.83 4.90
N MET A 73 19.51 -20.46 4.59
CA MET A 73 18.40 -21.39 4.55
C MET A 73 18.28 -22.04 3.16
N PRO A 74 18.28 -23.37 3.05
CA PRO A 74 18.17 -24.05 1.75
C PRO A 74 16.80 -23.88 1.07
N GLU A 75 15.76 -23.46 1.81
CA GLU A 75 14.43 -23.13 1.28
C GLU A 75 14.41 -21.80 0.53
N ILE A 76 15.38 -20.91 0.80
CA ILE A 76 15.50 -19.60 0.17
C ILE A 76 16.44 -19.71 -1.03
N LEU A 77 15.89 -19.64 -2.25
CA LEU A 77 16.68 -19.82 -3.46
C LEU A 77 17.25 -18.51 -4.01
N ASP A 78 16.56 -17.42 -3.75
CA ASP A 78 16.99 -16.09 -4.21
C ASP A 78 16.43 -15.02 -3.28
N MET A 79 17.07 -13.85 -3.25
CA MET A 79 16.65 -12.76 -2.39
C MET A 79 17.04 -11.41 -2.98
N ALA A 80 16.13 -10.45 -2.86
CA ALA A 80 16.38 -9.04 -3.14
C ALA A 80 15.98 -8.18 -1.93
N LYS A 81 16.73 -7.11 -1.67
CA LYS A 81 16.47 -6.20 -0.55
C LYS A 81 16.27 -4.78 -1.05
N SER A 82 15.15 -4.19 -0.63
CA SER A 82 14.87 -2.77 -0.75
C SER A 82 14.33 -2.26 0.61
N SER A 83 13.21 -1.58 0.66
CA SER A 83 12.41 -1.34 1.87
C SER A 83 11.74 -2.62 2.38
N VAL A 84 11.63 -3.63 1.53
CA VAL A 84 11.08 -4.96 1.78
C VAL A 84 12.18 -5.98 1.48
N ILE A 85 12.21 -7.10 2.21
CA ILE A 85 13.12 -8.22 1.95
C ILE A 85 12.32 -9.26 1.17
N MET A 86 12.47 -9.25 -0.15
CA MET A 86 11.83 -10.19 -1.06
C MET A 86 12.63 -11.48 -1.13
N THR A 87 11.96 -12.62 -1.01
CA THR A 87 12.59 -13.95 -1.07
C THR A 87 11.86 -14.88 -2.02
N LYS A 88 12.61 -15.69 -2.76
CA LYS A 88 12.07 -16.81 -3.53
C LYS A 88 12.16 -18.08 -2.69
N VAL A 89 11.01 -18.60 -2.29
CA VAL A 89 10.90 -19.71 -1.33
C VAL A 89 10.31 -20.93 -2.01
N LYS A 90 10.88 -22.11 -1.72
CA LYS A 90 10.30 -23.38 -2.11
C LYS A 90 8.97 -23.61 -1.39
N ILE A 91 7.92 -23.94 -2.15
CA ILE A 91 6.60 -24.27 -1.58
C ILE A 91 6.67 -25.65 -0.93
N GLU A 92 6.32 -25.71 0.36
CA GLU A 92 6.20 -26.98 1.07
C GLU A 92 4.90 -27.68 0.68
N ASN A 93 4.95 -29.00 0.52
CA ASN A 93 3.81 -29.82 0.07
C ASN A 93 3.22 -29.37 -1.27
N PHE A 94 4.07 -28.87 -2.19
CA PHE A 94 3.64 -28.39 -3.51
C PHE A 94 2.87 -29.48 -4.27
N ASP A 95 1.62 -29.18 -4.62
CA ASP A 95 0.74 -30.05 -5.39
C ASP A 95 0.56 -29.49 -6.81
N GLN A 96 1.21 -30.14 -7.78
CA GLN A 96 1.16 -29.74 -9.19
C GLN A 96 -0.23 -29.93 -9.82
N SER A 97 -1.11 -30.75 -9.24
CA SER A 97 -2.47 -30.95 -9.74
C SER A 97 -3.38 -29.73 -9.54
N LYS A 98 -3.05 -28.87 -8.57
CA LYS A 98 -3.75 -27.61 -8.31
C LYS A 98 -3.34 -26.57 -9.34
N THR A 99 -4.29 -26.14 -10.18
CA THR A 99 -4.03 -25.26 -11.32
C THR A 99 -4.74 -23.92 -11.18
N THR A 100 -4.14 -22.88 -11.75
CA THR A 100 -4.69 -21.52 -11.84
C THR A 100 -4.34 -20.94 -13.21
N SER A 101 -4.87 -19.76 -13.54
CA SER A 101 -4.59 -19.06 -14.82
C SER A 101 -3.11 -18.68 -15.00
N LYS A 102 -2.35 -18.58 -13.90
CA LYS A 102 -0.90 -18.28 -13.92
C LYS A 102 -0.09 -19.58 -13.72
N PRO A 103 1.06 -19.74 -14.39
CA PRO A 103 1.92 -20.91 -14.19
C PRO A 103 2.39 -21.05 -12.73
N ARG A 104 2.29 -22.26 -12.18
CA ARG A 104 2.83 -22.61 -10.87
C ARG A 104 4.22 -23.23 -11.04
N THR A 105 5.18 -22.78 -10.26
CA THR A 105 6.59 -23.13 -10.41
C THR A 105 7.15 -23.98 -9.26
N GLY A 106 6.37 -24.23 -8.21
CA GLY A 106 6.85 -24.83 -6.95
C GLY A 106 7.63 -23.84 -6.05
N TYR A 107 7.67 -22.58 -6.45
CA TYR A 107 8.29 -21.49 -5.69
C TYR A 107 7.33 -20.31 -5.59
N VAL A 108 7.32 -19.65 -4.42
CA VAL A 108 6.52 -18.46 -4.14
C VAL A 108 7.44 -17.31 -3.71
N GLN A 109 7.03 -16.09 -3.97
CA GLN A 109 7.65 -14.92 -3.35
C GLN A 109 7.07 -14.72 -1.95
N ILE A 110 7.97 -14.52 -0.97
CA ILE A 110 7.61 -14.07 0.38
C ILE A 110 8.30 -12.74 0.63
N ASP A 111 7.51 -11.75 0.99
CA ASP A 111 7.94 -10.39 1.27
C ASP A 111 7.92 -10.14 2.78
N PHE A 112 9.12 -10.12 3.38
CA PHE A 112 9.26 -9.74 4.78
C PHE A 112 9.29 -8.22 4.89
N MET A 113 8.29 -7.67 5.54
CA MET A 113 8.04 -6.24 5.69
C MET A 113 8.34 -5.80 7.12
N PRO A 114 9.51 -5.14 7.38
CA PRO A 114 9.82 -4.66 8.73
C PRO A 114 8.80 -3.64 9.23
N GLY A 115 8.25 -3.87 10.43
CA GLY A 115 7.27 -2.97 11.04
C GLY A 115 6.53 -3.61 12.20
N ASP A 116 5.61 -2.86 12.79
CA ASP A 116 4.70 -3.33 13.84
C ASP A 116 3.58 -4.19 13.22
N PRO A 117 3.51 -5.51 13.49
CA PRO A 117 2.51 -6.38 12.88
C PRO A 117 1.07 -5.97 13.20
N GLY A 118 0.81 -5.44 14.40
CA GLY A 118 -0.52 -4.98 14.80
C GLY A 118 -1.00 -3.82 13.93
N TRP A 119 -0.15 -2.83 13.72
CA TRP A 119 -0.43 -1.70 12.84
C TRP A 119 -0.48 -2.12 11.36
N MET A 120 0.48 -2.92 10.91
CA MET A 120 0.56 -3.32 9.50
C MET A 120 -0.67 -4.11 9.05
N LYS A 121 -1.28 -4.94 9.92
CA LYS A 121 -2.56 -5.61 9.62
C LYS A 121 -3.69 -4.61 9.40
N THR A 122 -3.72 -3.52 10.15
CA THR A 122 -4.70 -2.44 9.95
C THR A 122 -4.43 -1.68 8.66
N TYR A 123 -3.17 -1.36 8.39
CA TYR A 123 -2.77 -0.63 7.19
C TYR A 123 -3.02 -1.45 5.91
N TYR A 124 -2.54 -2.70 5.86
CA TYR A 124 -2.67 -3.61 4.71
C TYR A 124 -3.98 -4.42 4.73
N HIS A 125 -4.95 -4.02 5.55
CA HIS A 125 -6.24 -4.71 5.56
C HIS A 125 -6.80 -4.82 4.13
N SER A 126 -7.22 -6.03 3.76
CA SER A 126 -7.91 -6.29 2.51
C SER A 126 -9.25 -6.96 2.85
N PRO A 127 -10.39 -6.38 2.43
CA PRO A 127 -11.68 -6.99 2.65
C PRO A 127 -11.77 -8.33 1.91
N SER A 128 -12.66 -9.21 2.36
CA SER A 128 -13.00 -10.44 1.63
C SER A 128 -13.74 -10.12 0.32
N ASP A 129 -13.77 -11.05 -0.62
CA ASP A 129 -14.49 -10.87 -1.89
C ASP A 129 -16.01 -10.73 -1.70
N THR A 130 -16.55 -11.14 -0.54
CA THR A 130 -17.96 -10.96 -0.16
C THR A 130 -18.25 -9.56 0.41
N GLU A 131 -17.22 -8.88 0.95
CA GLU A 131 -17.34 -7.54 1.52
C GLU A 131 -17.04 -6.44 0.51
N SER A 132 -16.15 -6.71 -0.45
CA SER A 132 -15.79 -5.74 -1.48
C SER A 132 -15.35 -6.43 -2.76
N LYS A 133 -15.76 -5.89 -3.90
CA LYS A 133 -15.22 -6.27 -5.21
C LYS A 133 -13.83 -5.68 -5.48
N TYR A 134 -13.39 -4.73 -4.66
CA TYR A 134 -12.11 -4.04 -4.82
C TYR A 134 -11.06 -4.56 -3.85
N LYS A 135 -9.80 -4.59 -4.29
CA LYS A 135 -8.66 -4.99 -3.46
C LYS A 135 -8.37 -3.94 -2.38
N GLY A 136 -7.69 -4.35 -1.30
CA GLY A 136 -7.29 -3.45 -0.20
C GLY A 136 -6.46 -2.24 -0.63
N VAL A 137 -5.78 -2.29 -1.79
CA VAL A 137 -5.07 -1.13 -2.35
C VAL A 137 -6.02 0.04 -2.65
N PHE A 138 -7.24 -0.22 -3.11
CA PHE A 138 -8.24 0.84 -3.35
C PHE A 138 -8.63 1.53 -2.05
N ARG A 139 -8.86 0.74 -1.00
CA ARG A 139 -9.10 1.26 0.36
C ARG A 139 -7.95 2.16 0.82
N ASN A 140 -6.70 1.70 0.69
CA ASN A 140 -5.54 2.47 1.12
C ASN A 140 -5.36 3.78 0.36
N ILE A 141 -5.58 3.80 -0.95
CA ILE A 141 -5.54 5.04 -1.74
C ILE A 141 -6.66 5.98 -1.33
N MET A 142 -7.88 5.47 -1.07
CA MET A 142 -8.99 6.29 -0.61
C MET A 142 -8.66 6.94 0.75
N ILE A 143 -8.18 6.18 1.74
CA ILE A 143 -7.76 6.73 3.04
C ILE A 143 -6.65 7.78 2.86
N ALA A 144 -5.64 7.49 2.07
CA ALA A 144 -4.56 8.44 1.80
C ALA A 144 -5.05 9.74 1.14
N THR A 145 -6.06 9.63 0.26
CA THR A 145 -6.67 10.79 -0.40
C THR A 145 -7.53 11.60 0.58
N ILE A 146 -8.32 10.94 1.42
CA ILE A 146 -9.05 11.59 2.52
C ILE A 146 -8.06 12.36 3.40
N CYS A 147 -6.96 11.73 3.83
CA CYS A 147 -5.92 12.36 4.64
C CYS A 147 -5.30 13.60 3.98
N ALA A 148 -5.21 13.61 2.66
CA ALA A 148 -4.64 14.74 1.92
C ALA A 148 -5.59 15.94 1.81
N VAL A 149 -6.89 15.74 2.00
CA VAL A 149 -7.95 16.75 1.78
C VAL A 149 -8.62 17.16 3.08
N TYR A 150 -8.98 16.19 3.94
CA TYR A 150 -9.73 16.44 5.16
C TYR A 150 -8.92 17.22 6.20
N GLN A 151 -9.50 18.31 6.71
CA GLN A 151 -8.86 19.22 7.67
C GLN A 151 -7.45 19.70 7.23
N ARG A 152 -7.23 19.79 5.94
CA ARG A 152 -6.01 20.40 5.43
C ARG A 152 -6.04 21.88 5.79
N ASN A 153 -5.05 22.29 6.57
CA ASN A 153 -4.79 23.70 6.84
C ASN A 153 -3.70 24.15 5.86
N ASP A 154 -4.12 24.63 4.70
CA ASP A 154 -3.25 25.45 3.87
C ASP A 154 -3.36 26.84 4.45
N SER A 155 -2.27 27.39 4.99
CA SER A 155 -2.28 28.80 5.36
C SER A 155 -2.71 29.57 4.09
N GLU A 156 -3.87 30.21 4.14
CA GLU A 156 -4.48 30.93 3.00
C GLU A 156 -3.65 32.15 2.56
N GLU A 157 -2.62 32.47 3.27
CA GLU A 157 -1.64 33.44 2.86
C GLU A 157 -0.77 32.85 1.74
N THR A 158 -1.34 32.82 0.53
CA THR A 158 -0.53 32.93 -0.67
C THR A 158 0.26 34.23 -0.52
N ILE A 159 1.51 34.11 -0.15
CA ILE A 159 2.43 35.24 -0.27
C ILE A 159 2.37 35.61 -1.74
N ASP A 160 2.08 36.90 -2.04
CA ASP A 160 1.86 37.47 -3.38
C ASP A 160 3.00 37.19 -4.40
N ASP A 161 4.07 36.51 -3.96
CA ASP A 161 5.27 36.21 -4.74
C ASP A 161 5.39 34.73 -5.21
N GLY A 162 4.34 33.94 -5.08
CA GLY A 162 4.31 32.53 -5.54
C GLY A 162 5.16 31.58 -4.68
N ARG A 163 5.56 31.95 -3.48
CA ARG A 163 6.23 31.03 -2.57
C ARG A 163 5.27 29.95 -2.08
N PRO A 164 5.69 28.68 -2.06
CA PRO A 164 4.87 27.63 -1.51
C PRO A 164 4.74 27.79 0.01
N VAL A 165 3.55 27.61 0.50
CA VAL A 165 3.15 27.85 1.88
C VAL A 165 3.35 26.59 2.74
N GLU A 166 3.61 26.77 4.03
CA GLU A 166 3.51 25.69 5.00
C GLU A 166 2.08 25.18 5.04
N SER A 167 1.92 23.86 5.17
CA SER A 167 0.62 23.23 5.29
C SER A 167 0.62 22.13 6.33
N GLU A 168 -0.50 21.94 7.01
CA GLU A 168 -0.72 20.79 7.86
C GLU A 168 -1.77 19.88 7.24
N ARG A 169 -1.55 18.56 7.35
CA ARG A 169 -2.52 17.57 6.89
C ARG A 169 -2.32 16.23 7.59
N TRP A 170 -3.30 15.38 7.49
CA TRP A 170 -3.15 13.98 7.83
C TRP A 170 -2.28 13.25 6.81
N MET A 171 -1.53 12.25 7.26
CA MET A 171 -0.76 11.32 6.42
C MET A 171 -1.03 9.89 6.88
N TRP A 172 -1.39 9.04 5.93
CA TRP A 172 -1.56 7.60 6.12
C TRP A 172 -0.21 6.90 5.91
N SER A 173 0.43 6.48 6.99
CA SER A 173 1.79 5.92 6.97
C SER A 173 1.79 4.42 7.27
N PRO A 174 2.48 3.59 6.47
CA PRO A 174 2.59 2.15 6.73
C PRO A 174 3.40 1.83 8.00
N THR A 175 4.25 2.72 8.47
CA THR A 175 5.11 2.53 9.64
C THR A 175 4.59 3.24 10.89
N ASP A 176 4.10 4.46 10.71
CA ASP A 176 3.83 5.33 11.85
C ASP A 176 2.37 5.34 12.29
N GLY A 177 1.42 5.03 11.40
CA GLY A 177 -0.01 5.16 11.68
C GLY A 177 -0.65 6.30 10.91
N LEU A 178 -1.80 6.76 11.38
CA LEU A 178 -2.36 8.05 10.96
C LEU A 178 -1.65 9.15 11.75
N VAL A 179 -0.89 10.00 11.05
CA VAL A 179 -0.10 11.08 11.67
C VAL A 179 -0.51 12.45 11.14
N ARG A 180 -0.51 13.45 12.01
CA ARG A 180 -0.65 14.85 11.60
C ARG A 180 0.75 15.38 11.28
N ILE A 181 0.96 15.85 10.06
CA ILE A 181 2.26 16.36 9.60
C ILE A 181 2.15 17.84 9.23
N LYS A 182 3.16 18.59 9.64
CA LYS A 182 3.46 19.92 9.12
C LYS A 182 4.46 19.78 7.97
N ARG A 183 4.15 20.36 6.83
CA ARG A 183 4.98 20.36 5.63
C ARG A 183 5.57 21.73 5.42
N THR A 184 6.88 21.82 5.44
CA THR A 184 7.62 23.06 5.18
C THR A 184 8.34 22.93 3.83
N PRO A 185 8.07 23.84 2.87
CA PRO A 185 8.76 23.85 1.59
C PRO A 185 10.27 24.06 1.75
N VAL A 186 11.08 23.34 0.97
CA VAL A 186 12.54 23.42 1.02
C VAL A 186 13.04 24.31 -0.11
N ALA A 187 13.66 25.43 0.25
CA ALA A 187 14.29 26.34 -0.70
C ALA A 187 15.44 25.63 -1.46
N LYS A 188 15.65 26.01 -2.72
CA LYS A 188 16.81 25.56 -3.49
C LYS A 188 18.08 26.22 -2.95
N LYS A 189 19.21 25.51 -3.05
CA LYS A 189 20.51 25.98 -2.55
C LYS A 189 21.00 27.28 -3.22
N ASN A 190 20.57 27.55 -4.45
CA ASN A 190 20.90 28.78 -5.19
C ASN A 190 20.00 29.98 -4.84
N GLY A 191 19.05 29.83 -3.91
CA GLY A 191 18.09 30.87 -3.54
C GLY A 191 16.98 31.16 -4.54
N GLU A 192 16.95 30.48 -5.70
CA GLU A 192 15.96 30.70 -6.76
C GLU A 192 14.80 29.71 -6.67
N GLY A 193 13.87 29.97 -5.76
CA GLY A 193 12.65 29.17 -5.59
C GLY A 193 12.83 27.94 -4.72
N TYR A 194 11.92 26.95 -4.86
CA TYR A 194 11.79 25.81 -3.97
C TYR A 194 12.00 24.47 -4.69
N THR A 195 12.41 23.47 -3.94
CA THR A 195 12.53 22.09 -4.45
C THR A 195 11.14 21.45 -4.51
N LYS A 196 11.04 20.29 -5.19
CA LYS A 196 9.83 19.44 -5.12
C LYS A 196 9.71 18.68 -3.77
N LYS A 197 10.75 18.74 -2.91
CA LYS A 197 10.76 18.10 -1.60
C LYS A 197 10.24 19.07 -0.54
N ASN A 198 9.58 18.52 0.46
CA ASN A 198 9.19 19.22 1.67
C ASN A 198 9.87 18.57 2.87
N ASN A 199 10.15 19.34 3.90
CA ASN A 199 10.40 18.79 5.22
C ASN A 199 9.05 18.46 5.85
N ASN A 200 8.91 17.24 6.36
CA ASN A 200 7.72 16.79 7.07
C ASN A 200 8.08 16.62 8.55
N GLU A 201 7.32 17.26 9.41
CA GLU A 201 7.43 17.13 10.86
C GLU A 201 6.12 16.54 11.39
N ILE A 202 6.20 15.49 12.22
CA ILE A 202 5.04 14.94 12.90
C ILE A 202 4.70 15.86 14.07
N VAL A 203 3.51 16.46 14.03
CA VAL A 203 3.06 17.46 15.03
C VAL A 203 2.02 16.89 16.01
N GLN A 204 1.69 15.62 15.88
CA GLN A 204 0.77 14.92 16.77
C GLN A 204 1.18 13.45 16.92
N GLU A 205 0.96 12.90 18.12
CA GLU A 205 1.17 11.46 18.37
C GLU A 205 0.42 10.58 17.35
N PRO A 206 1.08 9.53 16.81
CA PRO A 206 0.50 8.64 15.83
C PRO A 206 -0.75 7.90 16.35
N ILE A 207 -1.77 7.82 15.52
CA ILE A 207 -3.02 7.09 15.79
C ILE A 207 -2.97 5.75 15.05
N LYS A 208 -3.17 4.64 15.77
CA LYS A 208 -3.07 3.27 15.21
C LYS A 208 -4.31 2.41 15.40
N THR A 209 -5.33 2.87 16.12
CA THR A 209 -6.58 2.12 16.30
C THR A 209 -7.63 2.57 15.30
N ALA A 210 -8.40 1.63 14.74
CA ALA A 210 -9.39 1.91 13.71
C ALA A 210 -10.44 2.93 14.17
N ASP A 211 -10.96 2.81 15.39
CA ASP A 211 -11.93 3.76 15.93
C ASP A 211 -11.38 5.19 16.06
N ALA A 212 -10.15 5.31 16.55
CA ALA A 212 -9.52 6.62 16.68
C ALA A 212 -9.16 7.23 15.32
N ILE A 213 -8.80 6.40 14.32
CA ILE A 213 -8.58 6.82 12.94
C ILE A 213 -9.87 7.33 12.32
N ALA A 214 -10.96 6.55 12.41
CA ALA A 214 -12.28 6.96 11.91
C ALA A 214 -12.68 8.31 12.50
N LYS A 215 -12.62 8.44 13.83
CA LYS A 215 -12.92 9.70 14.53
C LYS A 215 -12.05 10.86 14.08
N ALA A 216 -10.73 10.67 13.92
CA ALA A 216 -9.80 11.71 13.48
C ALA A 216 -10.07 12.18 12.05
N LEU A 217 -10.57 11.29 11.21
CA LEU A 217 -10.98 11.58 9.84
C LEU A 217 -12.45 12.03 9.73
N GLY A 218 -13.22 12.17 10.84
CA GLY A 218 -14.61 12.59 10.81
C GLY A 218 -15.56 11.54 10.24
N LEU A 219 -15.20 10.27 10.34
CA LEU A 219 -16.05 9.12 10.00
C LEU A 219 -16.79 8.63 11.25
N ASP A 220 -17.87 7.85 11.07
CA ASP A 220 -18.72 7.43 12.19
C ASP A 220 -18.15 6.28 12.99
N SER A 221 -17.49 5.33 12.32
CA SER A 221 -17.05 4.06 12.93
C SER A 221 -15.84 3.46 12.26
N ALA A 222 -15.22 2.46 12.92
CA ALA A 222 -14.13 1.67 12.37
C ALA A 222 -14.53 0.89 11.10
N GLU A 223 -15.80 0.47 11.00
CA GLU A 223 -16.35 -0.24 9.85
C GLU A 223 -16.29 0.58 8.58
N ASP A 224 -16.38 1.90 8.68
CA ASP A 224 -16.24 2.81 7.53
C ASP A 224 -14.87 2.68 6.85
N LEU A 225 -13.85 2.23 7.59
CA LEU A 225 -12.50 2.03 7.08
C LEU A 225 -12.28 0.68 6.38
N ASN A 226 -13.25 -0.22 6.32
CA ASN A 226 -13.04 -1.60 5.90
C ASN A 226 -12.82 -1.77 4.40
N SER A 227 -13.49 -0.98 3.56
CA SER A 227 -13.41 -1.13 2.09
C SER A 227 -13.46 0.23 1.39
N TYR A 228 -13.22 0.21 0.07
CA TYR A 228 -13.44 1.37 -0.78
C TYR A 228 -14.91 1.83 -0.72
N GLU A 229 -15.84 0.87 -0.80
CA GLU A 229 -17.27 1.15 -0.84
C GLU A 229 -17.76 1.75 0.49
N SER A 230 -17.33 1.20 1.64
CA SER A 230 -17.69 1.74 2.95
C SER A 230 -17.12 3.15 3.17
N LEU A 231 -15.85 3.38 2.77
CA LEU A 231 -15.24 4.71 2.82
C LEU A 231 -15.99 5.72 1.94
N LYS A 232 -16.35 5.33 0.70
CA LYS A 232 -17.11 6.21 -0.20
C LYS A 232 -18.44 6.59 0.40
N ALA A 233 -19.21 5.61 0.87
CA ALA A 233 -20.50 5.88 1.51
C ALA A 233 -20.37 6.77 2.75
N ALA A 234 -19.32 6.56 3.56
CA ALA A 234 -19.10 7.36 4.76
C ALA A 234 -18.73 8.82 4.45
N ILE A 235 -17.87 9.08 3.46
CA ILE A 235 -17.55 10.47 3.06
C ILE A 235 -18.74 11.16 2.41
N GLU A 236 -19.54 10.47 1.60
CA GLU A 236 -20.78 11.00 1.00
C GLU A 236 -21.81 11.39 2.06
N LYS A 237 -21.84 10.67 3.19
CA LYS A 237 -22.72 10.96 4.32
C LYS A 237 -22.22 12.11 5.19
N ASN A 238 -20.92 12.16 5.48
CA ASN A 238 -20.36 12.97 6.57
C ASN A 238 -19.67 14.26 6.10
N TYR A 239 -19.35 14.38 4.80
CA TYR A 239 -18.59 15.52 4.29
C TYR A 239 -19.42 16.38 3.34
N GLU A 240 -19.04 17.67 3.24
CA GLU A 240 -19.63 18.59 2.27
C GLU A 240 -19.40 18.10 0.83
N PRO A 241 -20.38 18.25 -0.09
CA PRO A 241 -20.30 17.74 -1.45
C PRO A 241 -19.05 18.17 -2.22
N ALA A 242 -18.58 19.41 -2.03
CA ALA A 242 -17.36 19.90 -2.67
C ALA A 242 -16.11 19.18 -2.19
N MET A 243 -16.05 18.77 -0.92
CA MET A 243 -14.95 17.98 -0.36
C MET A 243 -15.01 16.55 -0.88
N VAL A 244 -16.20 15.94 -0.92
CA VAL A 244 -16.39 14.59 -1.51
C VAL A 244 -15.88 14.57 -2.94
N GLN A 245 -16.29 15.52 -3.79
CA GLN A 245 -15.80 15.59 -5.18
C GLN A 245 -14.27 15.70 -5.26
N LYS A 246 -13.68 16.58 -4.45
CA LYS A 246 -12.22 16.74 -4.39
C LYS A 246 -11.48 15.45 -3.99
N ILE A 247 -12.07 14.66 -3.08
CA ILE A 247 -11.51 13.36 -2.67
C ILE A 247 -11.63 12.35 -3.81
N LEU A 248 -12.80 12.24 -4.46
CA LEU A 248 -13.02 11.29 -5.56
C LEU A 248 -12.14 11.59 -6.76
N ASP A 249 -11.96 12.85 -7.14
CA ASP A 249 -11.05 13.29 -8.19
C ASP A 249 -9.59 12.95 -7.86
N GLY A 250 -9.19 13.22 -6.62
CA GLY A 250 -7.85 12.87 -6.11
C GLY A 250 -7.59 11.38 -6.09
N PHE A 251 -8.61 10.59 -5.72
CA PHE A 251 -8.55 9.14 -5.74
C PHE A 251 -8.40 8.59 -7.17
N ALA A 252 -9.23 9.06 -8.11
CA ALA A 252 -9.16 8.66 -9.51
C ALA A 252 -7.78 8.97 -10.12
N LYS A 253 -7.24 10.15 -9.88
CA LYS A 253 -5.90 10.55 -10.30
C LYS A 253 -4.80 9.65 -9.71
N ASN A 254 -4.87 9.33 -8.42
CA ASN A 254 -3.90 8.45 -7.77
C ASN A 254 -3.99 7.02 -8.27
N GLY A 255 -5.19 6.50 -8.53
CA GLY A 255 -5.43 5.18 -9.09
C GLY A 255 -4.80 5.02 -10.49
N GLN A 256 -4.93 6.04 -11.34
CA GLN A 256 -4.29 6.06 -12.66
C GLN A 256 -2.76 6.07 -12.56
N VAL A 257 -2.19 6.92 -11.68
CA VAL A 257 -0.73 7.00 -11.49
C VAL A 257 -0.14 5.68 -11.00
N GLN A 258 -0.89 4.93 -10.19
CA GLN A 258 -0.45 3.64 -9.67
C GLN A 258 -0.74 2.44 -10.60
N ASP A 259 -1.39 2.68 -11.74
CA ASP A 259 -1.76 1.64 -12.74
C ASP A 259 -2.68 0.54 -12.15
N ILE A 260 -3.47 0.88 -11.13
CA ILE A 260 -4.44 -0.03 -10.51
C ILE A 260 -5.85 0.06 -11.11
N GLY A 261 -6.05 1.05 -11.98
CA GLY A 261 -7.36 1.39 -12.55
C GLY A 261 -8.20 2.29 -11.65
N VAL A 262 -9.38 2.60 -12.11
CA VAL A 262 -10.38 3.41 -11.42
C VAL A 262 -11.66 2.59 -11.27
N PRO A 263 -12.33 2.62 -10.11
CA PRO A 263 -13.63 1.98 -9.94
C PRO A 263 -14.64 2.39 -11.00
N ASP A 264 -15.50 1.45 -11.42
CA ASP A 264 -16.46 1.68 -12.52
C ASP A 264 -17.42 2.84 -12.26
N ASP A 265 -17.77 3.05 -10.99
CA ASP A 265 -18.63 4.14 -10.55
C ASP A 265 -17.97 5.54 -10.57
N LEU A 266 -16.66 5.59 -10.80
CA LEU A 266 -15.88 6.82 -10.98
C LEU A 266 -15.41 7.03 -12.42
N LYS A 267 -15.66 6.08 -13.31
CA LYS A 267 -15.37 6.22 -14.73
C LYS A 267 -16.39 7.18 -15.35
N THR A 268 -15.92 8.36 -15.74
CA THR A 268 -16.69 9.31 -16.54
C THR A 268 -16.19 9.28 -17.97
N GLU A 269 -16.99 9.67 -18.96
CA GLU A 269 -16.57 9.77 -20.36
C GLU A 269 -15.32 10.63 -20.54
N GLU A 270 -15.13 11.61 -19.68
CA GLU A 270 -13.94 12.48 -19.65
C GLU A 270 -12.72 11.76 -19.08
N LEU A 271 -12.88 10.90 -18.07
CA LEU A 271 -11.83 10.04 -17.54
C LEU A 271 -11.41 8.97 -18.55
N ASP A 272 -12.35 8.36 -19.25
CA ASP A 272 -12.06 7.39 -20.33
C ASP A 272 -11.28 8.06 -21.46
N ARG A 273 -11.62 9.30 -21.81
CA ARG A 273 -10.90 10.11 -22.81
C ARG A 273 -9.49 10.49 -22.36
N ILE A 274 -9.29 10.79 -21.09
CA ILE A 274 -7.97 11.06 -20.49
C ILE A 274 -7.13 9.78 -20.43
N GLN A 275 -7.70 8.63 -20.13
CA GLN A 275 -7.03 7.32 -20.16
C GLN A 275 -6.58 6.96 -21.59
N GLU A 276 -7.44 7.21 -22.57
CA GLU A 276 -7.12 6.98 -23.98
C GLU A 276 -5.97 7.87 -24.47
N LEU A 277 -5.97 9.15 -24.10
CA LEU A 277 -4.90 10.10 -24.38
C LEU A 277 -3.60 9.79 -23.64
N ALA A 278 -3.67 9.34 -22.38
CA ALA A 278 -2.51 8.92 -21.61
C ALA A 278 -1.92 7.60 -22.13
N GLY A 279 -2.76 6.66 -22.57
CA GLY A 279 -2.34 5.42 -23.22
C GLY A 279 -1.63 5.68 -24.57
N MET A 280 -2.10 6.65 -25.34
CA MET A 280 -1.42 7.11 -26.55
C MET A 280 -0.06 7.77 -26.26
N SER A 281 0.05 8.53 -25.17
CA SER A 281 1.29 9.19 -24.75
C SER A 281 2.34 8.18 -24.25
N LEU A 282 1.95 7.15 -23.53
CA LEU A 282 2.88 6.11 -23.02
C LEU A 282 3.47 5.23 -24.13
N ASN A 283 2.75 5.02 -25.21
CA ASN A 283 3.26 4.30 -26.38
C ASN A 283 4.24 5.14 -27.23
N SER A 284 4.13 6.46 -27.19
CA SER A 284 5.07 7.37 -27.86
C SER A 284 6.37 7.61 -27.09
N VAL A 285 6.37 7.45 -25.77
CA VAL A 285 7.58 7.58 -24.92
C VAL A 285 8.44 6.30 -24.90
N ARG A 286 7.91 5.15 -25.33
CA ARG A 286 8.69 3.91 -25.47
C ARG A 286 9.60 3.85 -26.71
N MET A 287 9.59 4.85 -27.57
CA MET A 287 10.45 4.92 -28.75
C MET A 287 11.63 5.89 -28.62
N ILE A 288 11.82 6.53 -27.47
CA ILE A 288 12.95 7.44 -27.24
C ILE A 288 13.51 7.16 -25.81
N CYS A 289 14.14 6.00 -25.63
CA CYS A 289 15.18 5.74 -24.64
C CYS A 289 15.82 4.40 -24.95
#